data_e3f74144439b63a901721a80839612a2
#
_entry.id   e3f74144439b63a901721a80839612a2
#
_cell.length_a   1.000
_cell.length_b   1.000
_cell.length_c   1.000
_cell.angle_alpha   90.00
_cell.angle_beta   90.00
_cell.angle_gamma   90.00
#
_symmetry.space_group_name_H-M   'P 1'
#
loop_
_entity.id
_entity.type
_entity.pdbx_description
1 polymer ?
#
loop_
_entity_poly.entity_id
_entity_poly.type
_entity_poly.pdbx_seq_one_letter_code
_entity_poly.pdbx_strand_id
1 'polypeptide(L)'
;MSTPQETEASPRTVWVADPMHTQVEFAAKHLGMMTVRGHFADVTITGTIDPFQHDATSLEVTIQTASIRTNNEQRDNDLRASNFLEVDTYSTITFKSSTVEHVGGDRYTLSGDLTIKGTTHPVTLHVVRYGEFNDPRMGHRISYGAEATINRKDFGMTFNALLDGRWVVSDEVQILIEGELVERPQA
;
A
#
# COMPACT_ATOMS: atom_id res chain seq x y z
N MET A 1 -48.54 24.48 -17.35
CA MET A 1 -47.78 24.34 -16.11
C MET A 1 -47.04 23.01 -16.18
N SER A 2 -45.75 23.05 -16.57
CA SER A 2 -44.92 21.84 -16.68
C SER A 2 -44.24 21.63 -15.34
N THR A 3 -44.48 20.48 -14.74
CA THR A 3 -43.84 20.01 -13.51
C THR A 3 -42.35 19.77 -13.82
N PRO A 4 -41.41 20.24 -13.00
CA PRO A 4 -40.01 19.87 -13.15
C PRO A 4 -39.87 18.37 -12.87
N GLN A 5 -39.27 17.63 -13.81
CA GLN A 5 -38.77 16.27 -13.54
C GLN A 5 -37.65 16.40 -12.55
N GLU A 6 -37.83 15.88 -11.35
CA GLU A 6 -36.74 15.55 -10.43
C GLU A 6 -35.83 14.53 -11.11
N THR A 7 -34.64 14.95 -11.44
CA THR A 7 -33.59 14.04 -11.87
C THR A 7 -33.25 13.17 -10.65
N GLU A 8 -33.70 11.93 -10.62
CA GLU A 8 -33.24 10.95 -9.65
C GLU A 8 -31.72 10.89 -9.74
N ALA A 9 -31.06 11.30 -8.66
CA ALA A 9 -29.62 11.16 -8.56
C ALA A 9 -29.30 9.66 -8.65
N SER A 10 -28.50 9.26 -9.62
CA SER A 10 -28.00 7.90 -9.71
C SER A 10 -27.41 7.49 -8.36
N PRO A 11 -27.64 6.26 -7.90
CA PRO A 11 -27.11 5.81 -6.62
C PRO A 11 -25.58 6.00 -6.65
N ARG A 12 -25.07 6.71 -5.66
CA ARG A 12 -23.63 6.90 -5.54
C ARG A 12 -22.99 5.54 -5.31
N THR A 13 -22.02 5.21 -6.09
CA THR A 13 -21.19 4.01 -5.90
C THR A 13 -19.93 4.37 -5.14
N VAL A 14 -19.42 3.43 -4.37
CA VAL A 14 -18.14 3.53 -3.67
C VAL A 14 -17.22 2.42 -4.14
N TRP A 15 -15.95 2.72 -4.22
CA TRP A 15 -14.94 1.74 -4.54
C TRP A 15 -14.22 1.31 -3.26
N VAL A 16 -14.11 0.01 -3.07
CA VAL A 16 -13.45 -0.57 -1.90
C VAL A 16 -12.35 -1.54 -2.35
N ALA A 17 -11.26 -1.57 -1.63
CA ALA A 17 -10.21 -2.55 -1.86
C ALA A 17 -10.73 -3.97 -1.56
N ASP A 18 -10.46 -4.92 -2.45
CA ASP A 18 -10.75 -6.33 -2.24
C ASP A 18 -9.60 -6.97 -1.43
N PRO A 19 -9.81 -7.35 -0.15
CA PRO A 19 -8.73 -7.88 0.67
C PRO A 19 -8.22 -9.24 0.19
N MET A 20 -9.00 -9.99 -0.60
CA MET A 20 -8.57 -11.26 -1.18
C MET A 20 -7.61 -11.09 -2.36
N HIS A 21 -7.68 -9.92 -3.02
CA HIS A 21 -6.88 -9.60 -4.20
C HIS A 21 -6.05 -8.33 -3.99
N THR A 22 -5.67 -8.04 -2.74
CA THR A 22 -4.79 -6.93 -2.40
C THR A 22 -3.61 -7.45 -1.58
N GLN A 23 -2.41 -7.17 -2.06
CA GLN A 23 -1.16 -7.57 -1.43
C GLN A 23 -0.24 -6.36 -1.23
N VAL A 24 0.39 -6.28 -0.06
CA VAL A 24 1.44 -5.31 0.24
C VAL A 24 2.72 -6.08 0.53
N GLU A 25 3.66 -5.94 -0.38
CA GLU A 25 4.95 -6.62 -0.35
C GLU A 25 6.09 -5.62 -0.15
N PHE A 26 7.22 -6.14 0.28
CA PHE A 26 8.48 -5.40 0.33
C PHE A 26 9.64 -6.26 -0.19
N ALA A 27 10.69 -5.59 -0.66
CA ALA A 27 11.90 -6.24 -1.11
C ALA A 27 13.14 -5.46 -0.65
N ALA A 28 14.14 -6.19 -0.15
CA ALA A 28 15.43 -5.64 0.26
C ALA A 28 16.59 -6.51 -0.24
N LYS A 29 17.78 -5.92 -0.44
CA LYS A 29 18.97 -6.68 -0.83
C LYS A 29 19.66 -7.27 0.39
N HIS A 30 19.98 -8.55 0.33
CA HIS A 30 20.85 -9.25 1.26
C HIS A 30 22.26 -9.34 0.68
N LEU A 31 23.25 -8.84 1.42
CA LEU A 31 24.67 -8.73 1.02
C LEU A 31 24.90 -8.02 -0.35
N GLY A 32 23.94 -7.19 -0.77
CA GLY A 32 23.95 -6.52 -2.06
C GLY A 32 23.69 -7.45 -3.26
N MET A 33 23.46 -8.74 -3.06
CA MET A 33 23.35 -9.75 -4.12
C MET A 33 21.93 -10.28 -4.28
N MET A 34 21.39 -10.91 -3.24
CA MET A 34 20.09 -11.56 -3.29
C MET A 34 18.97 -10.60 -2.91
N THR A 35 17.84 -10.70 -3.58
CA THR A 35 16.63 -10.00 -3.18
C THR A 35 15.80 -10.87 -2.26
N VAL A 36 15.63 -10.42 -1.03
CA VAL A 36 14.68 -10.99 -0.07
C VAL A 36 13.36 -10.26 -0.22
N ARG A 37 12.27 -11.01 -0.37
CA ARG A 37 10.90 -10.49 -0.43
C ARG A 37 10.11 -10.95 0.78
N GLY A 38 9.18 -10.13 1.18
CA GLY A 38 8.19 -10.45 2.20
C GLY A 38 6.90 -9.69 1.94
N HIS A 39 5.87 -10.02 2.70
CA HIS A 39 4.57 -9.37 2.64
C HIS A 39 4.00 -9.20 4.04
N PHE A 40 2.95 -8.40 4.13
CA PHE A 40 2.14 -8.28 5.34
C PHE A 40 0.79 -8.97 5.09
N ALA A 41 0.43 -9.90 5.98
CA ALA A 41 -0.80 -10.69 5.85
C ALA A 41 -2.06 -9.99 6.39
N ASP A 42 -1.91 -8.91 7.16
CA ASP A 42 -3.01 -8.17 7.76
C ASP A 42 -2.90 -6.69 7.38
N VAL A 43 -3.68 -6.31 6.38
CA VAL A 43 -3.74 -4.97 5.79
C VAL A 43 -5.19 -4.52 5.72
N THR A 44 -5.48 -3.34 6.24
CA THR A 44 -6.78 -2.69 6.14
C THR A 44 -6.64 -1.42 5.31
N ILE A 45 -7.49 -1.26 4.32
CA ILE A 45 -7.58 -0.07 3.48
C ILE A 45 -8.96 0.54 3.65
N THR A 46 -9.00 1.83 4.01
CA THR A 46 -10.24 2.59 4.21
C THR A 46 -10.15 3.92 3.48
N GLY A 47 -11.30 4.58 3.34
CA GLY A 47 -11.39 5.89 2.70
C GLY A 47 -12.33 5.90 1.51
N THR A 48 -12.29 7.00 0.77
CA THR A 48 -13.05 7.18 -0.48
C THR A 48 -12.08 7.05 -1.64
N ILE A 49 -12.34 6.12 -2.55
CA ILE A 49 -11.55 5.97 -3.77
C ILE A 49 -12.50 6.25 -4.94
N ASP A 50 -12.13 7.21 -5.77
CA ASP A 50 -12.84 7.48 -7.02
C ASP A 50 -11.85 7.32 -8.20
N PRO A 51 -11.95 6.22 -8.96
CA PRO A 51 -11.04 5.97 -10.08
C PRO A 51 -11.22 6.93 -11.26
N PHE A 52 -12.26 7.77 -11.25
CA PHE A 52 -12.60 8.72 -12.32
C PHE A 52 -12.48 10.18 -11.87
N GLN A 53 -12.50 10.45 -10.56
CA GLN A 53 -12.33 11.77 -9.96
C GLN A 53 -11.20 11.70 -8.91
N HIS A 54 -9.97 11.74 -9.37
CA HIS A 54 -8.78 11.49 -8.56
C HIS A 54 -8.64 12.44 -7.37
N ASP A 55 -9.05 13.72 -7.54
CA ASP A 55 -9.03 14.73 -6.47
C ASP A 55 -9.97 14.39 -5.31
N ALA A 56 -10.97 13.51 -5.52
CA ALA A 56 -11.88 13.04 -4.51
C ALA A 56 -11.35 11.80 -3.73
N THR A 57 -10.21 11.27 -4.15
CA THR A 57 -9.61 10.09 -3.52
C THR A 57 -8.92 10.47 -2.21
N SER A 58 -9.34 9.84 -1.13
CA SER A 58 -8.71 9.89 0.19
C SER A 58 -8.62 8.48 0.74
N LEU A 59 -7.42 8.03 1.03
CA LEU A 59 -7.13 6.64 1.33
C LEU A 59 -6.27 6.56 2.58
N GLU A 60 -6.67 5.70 3.50
CA GLU A 60 -5.90 5.36 4.69
C GLU A 60 -5.61 3.85 4.69
N VAL A 61 -4.34 3.51 4.90
CA VAL A 61 -3.88 2.12 5.00
C VAL A 61 -3.33 1.88 6.40
N THR A 62 -3.76 0.79 7.02
CA THR A 62 -3.22 0.31 8.28
C THR A 62 -2.73 -1.12 8.08
N ILE A 63 -1.48 -1.36 8.44
CA ILE A 63 -0.81 -2.66 8.33
C ILE A 63 -0.43 -3.11 9.74
N GLN A 64 -0.82 -4.32 10.13
CA GLN A 64 -0.37 -4.91 11.39
C GLN A 64 1.07 -5.40 11.24
N THR A 65 2.00 -4.79 11.98
CA THR A 65 3.45 -5.09 11.85
C THR A 65 3.80 -6.54 12.18
N ALA A 66 3.10 -7.14 13.13
CA ALA A 66 3.28 -8.54 13.49
C ALA A 66 2.90 -9.53 12.39
N SER A 67 2.13 -9.07 11.38
CA SER A 67 1.70 -9.91 10.25
C SER A 67 2.76 -10.13 9.18
N ILE A 68 3.97 -9.59 9.37
CA ILE A 68 5.10 -9.74 8.44
C ILE A 68 5.47 -11.21 8.21
N ARG A 69 5.70 -11.58 6.95
CA ARG A 69 6.05 -12.92 6.49
C ARG A 69 7.11 -12.84 5.39
N THR A 70 8.16 -13.65 5.53
CA THR A 70 9.22 -13.80 4.51
C THR A 70 9.48 -15.27 4.17
N ASN A 71 8.60 -16.19 4.58
CA ASN A 71 8.76 -17.64 4.46
C ASN A 71 10.00 -18.18 5.20
N ASN A 72 10.44 -17.50 6.26
CA ASN A 72 11.52 -17.93 7.13
C ASN A 72 11.23 -17.41 8.55
N GLU A 73 10.91 -18.30 9.45
CA GLU A 73 10.46 -17.98 10.80
C GLU A 73 11.52 -17.21 11.62
N GLN A 74 12.79 -17.60 11.50
CA GLN A 74 13.87 -16.90 12.21
C GLN A 74 13.98 -15.45 11.73
N ARG A 75 13.98 -15.23 10.43
CA ARG A 75 14.02 -13.88 9.88
C ARG A 75 12.76 -13.09 10.21
N ASP A 76 11.60 -13.70 10.20
CA ASP A 76 10.35 -13.04 10.57
C ASP A 76 10.40 -12.57 12.04
N ASN A 77 11.00 -13.37 12.93
CA ASN A 77 11.22 -13.01 14.33
C ASN A 77 12.23 -11.86 14.47
N ASP A 78 13.34 -11.90 13.72
CA ASP A 78 14.31 -10.81 13.69
C ASP A 78 13.67 -9.49 13.19
N LEU A 79 12.83 -9.56 12.15
CA LEU A 79 12.12 -8.38 11.61
C LEU A 79 11.09 -7.81 12.59
N ARG A 80 10.51 -8.63 13.45
CA ARG A 80 9.58 -8.17 14.51
C ARG A 80 10.31 -7.56 15.71
N ALA A 81 11.58 -7.89 15.91
CA ALA A 81 12.36 -7.43 17.06
C ALA A 81 12.70 -5.93 17.00
N SER A 82 13.26 -5.41 18.09
CA SER A 82 13.61 -3.99 18.30
C SER A 82 14.59 -3.43 17.25
N ASN A 83 15.43 -4.27 16.67
CA ASN A 83 16.38 -3.89 15.63
C ASN A 83 15.70 -3.47 14.31
N PHE A 84 14.45 -3.91 14.10
CA PHE A 84 13.67 -3.60 12.89
C PHE A 84 12.32 -2.97 13.27
N LEU A 85 11.20 -3.69 13.16
CA LEU A 85 9.86 -3.12 13.32
C LEU A 85 9.46 -2.87 14.76
N GLU A 86 10.04 -3.60 15.74
CA GLU A 86 9.73 -3.45 17.16
C GLU A 86 8.22 -3.55 17.45
N VAL A 87 7.62 -4.64 16.99
CA VAL A 87 6.15 -4.79 16.89
C VAL A 87 5.41 -4.68 18.22
N ASP A 88 6.08 -4.97 19.34
CA ASP A 88 5.51 -4.85 20.70
C ASP A 88 5.30 -3.38 21.08
N THR A 89 6.10 -2.46 20.54
CA THR A 89 5.98 -1.01 20.74
C THR A 89 5.18 -0.35 19.63
N TYR A 90 5.42 -0.76 18.39
CA TYR A 90 4.84 -0.18 17.19
C TYR A 90 4.02 -1.23 16.42
N SER A 91 2.80 -1.44 16.85
CA SER A 91 1.92 -2.50 16.34
C SER A 91 1.46 -2.28 14.90
N THR A 92 1.53 -1.04 14.39
CA THR A 92 1.03 -0.69 13.06
C THR A 92 2.02 0.14 12.24
N ILE A 93 1.97 -0.06 10.91
CA ILE A 93 2.43 0.89 9.90
C ILE A 93 1.17 1.56 9.33
N THR A 94 1.22 2.86 9.09
CA THR A 94 0.09 3.59 8.50
C THR A 94 0.54 4.42 7.31
N PHE A 95 -0.35 4.54 6.33
CA PHE A 95 -0.19 5.48 5.22
C PHE A 95 -1.49 6.27 5.06
N LYS A 96 -1.36 7.58 4.92
CA LYS A 96 -2.48 8.49 4.67
C LYS A 96 -2.21 9.31 3.43
N SER A 97 -3.05 9.13 2.40
CA SER A 97 -2.90 9.86 1.14
C SER A 97 -3.16 11.35 1.32
N SER A 98 -2.44 12.15 0.55
CA SER A 98 -2.63 13.61 0.46
C SER A 98 -3.09 14.04 -0.94
N THR A 99 -2.51 13.45 -1.99
CA THR A 99 -2.84 13.80 -3.38
C THR A 99 -2.74 12.59 -4.29
N VAL A 100 -3.60 12.56 -5.31
CA VAL A 100 -3.51 11.62 -6.44
C VAL A 100 -3.43 12.46 -7.71
N GLU A 101 -2.41 12.24 -8.53
CA GLU A 101 -2.19 12.95 -9.77
C GLU A 101 -2.13 11.99 -10.95
N HIS A 102 -2.83 12.31 -12.04
CA HIS A 102 -2.73 11.58 -13.29
C HIS A 102 -1.51 12.05 -14.09
N VAL A 103 -0.59 11.13 -14.37
CA VAL A 103 0.69 11.44 -15.04
C VAL A 103 0.62 11.20 -16.55
N GLY A 104 -0.38 10.47 -17.00
CA GLY A 104 -0.65 10.18 -18.42
C GLY A 104 -0.85 8.69 -18.69
N GLY A 105 -1.77 8.37 -19.60
CA GLY A 105 -2.19 7.00 -19.86
C GLY A 105 -2.77 6.35 -18.60
N ASP A 106 -2.33 5.14 -18.28
CA ASP A 106 -2.74 4.40 -17.07
C ASP A 106 -1.82 4.65 -15.86
N ARG A 107 -1.09 5.76 -15.83
CA ARG A 107 -0.12 6.07 -14.79
C ARG A 107 -0.58 7.23 -13.91
N TYR A 108 -0.37 7.04 -12.60
CA TYR A 108 -0.70 8.02 -11.56
C TYR A 108 0.43 8.10 -10.54
N THR A 109 0.43 9.17 -9.77
CA THR A 109 1.19 9.24 -8.51
C THR A 109 0.22 9.39 -7.35
N LEU A 110 0.49 8.66 -6.27
CA LEU A 110 -0.24 8.73 -5.00
C LEU A 110 0.75 9.18 -3.93
N SER A 111 0.65 10.42 -3.50
CA SER A 111 1.49 10.98 -2.44
C SER A 111 0.76 10.94 -1.10
N GLY A 112 1.50 10.77 -0.02
CA GLY A 112 0.95 10.72 1.32
C GLY A 112 2.02 10.58 2.39
N ASP A 113 1.57 10.51 3.63
CA ASP A 113 2.40 10.36 4.81
C ASP A 113 2.47 8.88 5.23
N LEU A 114 3.68 8.32 5.20
CA LEU A 114 3.97 6.97 5.68
C LEU A 114 4.56 7.05 7.08
N THR A 115 3.97 6.31 8.02
CA THR A 115 4.46 6.22 9.40
C THR A 115 4.91 4.79 9.68
N ILE A 116 6.18 4.63 10.06
CA ILE A 116 6.79 3.38 10.52
C ILE A 116 7.54 3.66 11.81
N LYS A 117 7.43 2.81 12.82
CA LYS A 117 8.07 2.99 14.15
C LYS A 117 7.85 4.38 14.75
N GLY A 118 6.64 4.92 14.60
CA GLY A 118 6.29 6.25 15.11
C GLY A 118 6.93 7.44 14.38
N THR A 119 7.71 7.19 13.33
CA THR A 119 8.33 8.22 12.49
C THR A 119 7.56 8.36 11.18
N THR A 120 7.20 9.58 10.81
CA THR A 120 6.41 9.89 9.61
C THR A 120 7.26 10.60 8.57
N HIS A 121 7.21 10.12 7.34
CA HIS A 121 7.83 10.76 6.17
C HIS A 121 6.86 10.80 4.98
N PRO A 122 6.91 11.84 4.15
CA PRO A 122 6.18 11.88 2.90
C PRO A 122 6.75 10.83 1.93
N VAL A 123 5.85 10.08 1.29
CA VAL A 123 6.19 9.07 0.29
C VAL A 123 5.29 9.25 -0.92
N THR A 124 5.85 9.08 -2.11
CA THR A 124 5.09 9.03 -3.36
C THR A 124 5.16 7.64 -3.95
N LEU A 125 4.01 7.02 -4.16
CA LEU A 125 3.84 5.76 -4.86
C LEU A 125 3.62 6.04 -6.36
N HIS A 126 4.33 5.33 -7.22
CA HIS A 126 4.06 5.28 -8.65
C HIS A 126 3.01 4.21 -8.91
N VAL A 127 1.86 4.63 -9.43
CA VAL A 127 0.69 3.77 -9.60
C VAL A 127 0.43 3.53 -11.07
N VAL A 128 0.11 2.29 -11.42
CA VAL A 128 -0.31 1.88 -12.77
C VAL A 128 -1.65 1.18 -12.68
N ARG A 129 -2.62 1.60 -13.48
CA ARG A 129 -3.87 0.89 -13.69
C ARG A 129 -3.62 -0.24 -14.67
N TYR A 130 -3.83 -1.47 -14.25
CA TYR A 130 -3.62 -2.65 -15.09
C TYR A 130 -4.79 -2.93 -16.02
N GLY A 131 -6.00 -2.64 -15.58
CA GLY A 131 -7.19 -2.86 -16.37
C GLY A 131 -8.48 -2.77 -15.56
N GLU A 132 -9.57 -2.98 -16.27
CA GLU A 132 -10.93 -2.90 -15.78
C GLU A 132 -11.72 -4.09 -16.27
N PHE A 133 -12.59 -4.61 -15.42
CA PHE A 133 -13.42 -5.77 -15.70
C PHE A 133 -14.82 -5.53 -15.13
N ASN A 134 -15.83 -5.79 -15.93
CA ASN A 134 -17.23 -5.68 -15.51
C ASN A 134 -18.02 -6.93 -15.93
N ASP A 135 -18.46 -7.70 -14.97
CA ASP A 135 -19.23 -8.93 -15.17
C ASP A 135 -20.43 -8.97 -14.21
N PRO A 136 -21.61 -9.39 -14.68
CA PRO A 136 -22.82 -9.43 -13.82
C PRO A 136 -22.69 -10.28 -12.56
N ARG A 137 -21.78 -11.26 -12.52
CA ARG A 137 -21.57 -12.17 -11.38
C ARG A 137 -20.47 -11.70 -10.43
N MET A 138 -19.44 -11.04 -10.97
CA MET A 138 -18.28 -10.62 -10.21
C MET A 138 -18.27 -9.12 -9.88
N GLY A 139 -19.17 -8.35 -10.50
CA GLY A 139 -19.22 -6.91 -10.35
C GLY A 139 -18.19 -6.16 -11.18
N HIS A 140 -18.15 -4.86 -10.98
CA HIS A 140 -17.20 -3.96 -11.64
C HIS A 140 -15.92 -3.88 -10.80
N ARG A 141 -14.77 -4.12 -11.42
CA ARG A 141 -13.45 -4.20 -10.79
C ARG A 141 -12.41 -3.43 -11.57
N ILE A 142 -11.46 -2.83 -10.87
CA ILE A 142 -10.30 -2.17 -11.46
C ILE A 142 -9.06 -2.63 -10.70
N SER A 143 -8.04 -3.09 -11.43
CA SER A 143 -6.79 -3.57 -10.85
C SER A 143 -5.69 -2.54 -10.98
N TYR A 144 -4.88 -2.39 -9.92
CA TYR A 144 -3.77 -1.47 -9.84
C TYR A 144 -2.52 -2.14 -9.31
N GLY A 145 -1.36 -1.68 -9.81
CA GLY A 145 -0.07 -1.88 -9.18
C GLY A 145 0.46 -0.56 -8.66
N ALA A 146 1.20 -0.59 -7.56
CA ALA A 146 1.88 0.59 -7.04
C ALA A 146 3.26 0.22 -6.49
N GLU A 147 4.22 1.14 -6.63
CA GLU A 147 5.57 0.94 -6.13
C GLU A 147 6.16 2.22 -5.56
N ALA A 148 7.02 2.06 -4.55
CA ALA A 148 7.87 3.10 -4.01
C ALA A 148 9.18 2.51 -3.49
N THR A 149 10.19 3.35 -3.30
CA THR A 149 11.42 3.00 -2.59
C THR A 149 11.57 3.93 -1.40
N ILE A 150 11.83 3.36 -0.23
CA ILE A 150 12.10 4.10 1.01
C ILE A 150 13.49 3.75 1.54
N ASN A 151 14.08 4.65 2.33
CA ASN A 151 15.24 4.33 3.14
C ASN A 151 14.77 3.93 4.55
N ARG A 152 14.99 2.69 4.94
CA ARG A 152 14.55 2.17 6.25
C ARG A 152 15.16 2.93 7.44
N LYS A 153 16.33 3.54 7.26
CA LYS A 153 17.00 4.33 8.30
C LYS A 153 16.26 5.59 8.65
N ASP A 154 15.52 6.18 7.71
CA ASP A 154 14.71 7.38 7.94
C ASP A 154 13.60 7.07 8.96
N PHE A 155 13.20 5.81 9.08
CA PHE A 155 12.21 5.30 10.02
C PHE A 155 12.85 4.65 11.26
N GLY A 156 14.12 4.92 11.57
CA GLY A 156 14.79 4.43 12.75
C GLY A 156 15.25 2.97 12.71
N MET A 157 15.12 2.27 11.58
CA MET A 157 15.62 0.90 11.40
C MET A 157 17.11 0.92 10.99
N THR A 158 17.99 1.25 11.92
CA THR A 158 19.41 1.50 11.66
C THR A 158 20.31 0.27 11.79
N PHE A 159 19.80 -0.83 12.37
CA PHE A 159 20.59 -2.05 12.52
C PHE A 159 21.16 -2.54 11.20
N ASN A 160 22.44 -2.92 11.22
CA ASN A 160 23.11 -3.62 10.14
C ASN A 160 24.36 -4.32 10.67
N ALA A 161 24.90 -5.26 9.91
CA ALA A 161 26.18 -5.91 10.18
C ALA A 161 27.00 -5.92 8.88
N LEU A 162 28.32 -5.87 9.04
CA LEU A 162 29.26 -5.94 7.93
C LEU A 162 29.90 -7.33 7.94
N LEU A 163 29.67 -8.09 6.86
CA LEU A 163 30.23 -9.43 6.67
C LEU A 163 31.03 -9.43 5.36
N ASP A 164 32.33 -9.75 5.45
CA ASP A 164 33.22 -9.78 4.30
C ASP A 164 33.12 -8.52 3.40
N GLY A 165 33.11 -7.34 4.04
CA GLY A 165 33.01 -6.04 3.35
C GLY A 165 31.63 -5.73 2.76
N ARG A 166 30.59 -6.52 3.06
CA ARG A 166 29.22 -6.33 2.58
C ARG A 166 28.26 -6.12 3.72
N TRP A 167 27.35 -5.17 3.55
CA TRP A 167 26.25 -4.96 4.48
C TRP A 167 25.22 -6.08 4.34
N VAL A 168 24.75 -6.60 5.48
CA VAL A 168 23.81 -7.73 5.52
C VAL A 168 22.45 -7.36 4.89
N VAL A 169 21.96 -6.15 5.11
CA VAL A 169 20.70 -5.68 4.53
C VAL A 169 20.88 -4.29 3.91
N SER A 170 20.25 -4.06 2.75
CA SER A 170 20.25 -2.74 2.10
C SER A 170 19.51 -1.70 2.96
N ASP A 171 19.90 -0.44 2.82
CA ASP A 171 19.18 0.67 3.41
C ASP A 171 17.89 0.97 2.64
N GLU A 172 17.92 0.78 1.32
CA GLU A 172 16.74 0.89 0.46
C GLU A 172 15.86 -0.35 0.57
N VAL A 173 14.56 -0.10 0.71
CA VAL A 173 13.49 -1.10 0.70
C VAL A 173 12.48 -0.70 -0.35
N GLN A 174 12.20 -1.59 -1.29
CA GLN A 174 11.12 -1.43 -2.27
C GLN A 174 9.79 -1.82 -1.62
N ILE A 175 8.78 -1.01 -1.84
CA ILE A 175 7.38 -1.31 -1.52
C ILE A 175 6.70 -1.65 -2.83
N LEU A 176 5.98 -2.77 -2.87
CA LEU A 176 5.29 -3.29 -4.04
C LEU A 176 3.86 -3.61 -3.61
N ILE A 177 2.89 -3.07 -4.32
CA ILE A 177 1.47 -3.27 -4.00
C ILE A 177 0.77 -3.71 -5.28
N GLU A 178 -0.03 -4.75 -5.18
CA GLU A 178 -1.01 -5.11 -6.19
C GLU A 178 -2.38 -5.22 -5.53
N GLY A 179 -3.41 -4.68 -6.17
CA GLY A 179 -4.72 -4.67 -5.59
C GLY A 179 -5.85 -4.47 -6.58
N GLU A 180 -7.01 -4.96 -6.20
CA GLU A 180 -8.27 -4.73 -6.88
C GLU A 180 -9.17 -3.79 -6.08
N LEU A 181 -9.80 -2.87 -6.79
CA LEU A 181 -10.94 -2.10 -6.31
C LEU A 181 -12.22 -2.73 -6.85
N VAL A 182 -13.21 -2.86 -6.00
CA VAL A 182 -14.54 -3.36 -6.35
C VAL A 182 -15.56 -2.25 -6.14
N GLU A 183 -16.37 -1.99 -7.17
CA GLU A 183 -17.49 -1.08 -7.07
C GLU A 183 -18.59 -1.67 -6.17
N ARG A 184 -19.07 -0.88 -5.22
CA ARG A 184 -20.17 -1.27 -4.32
C ARG A 184 -21.25 -0.19 -4.31
N PRO A 185 -22.53 -0.56 -4.22
CA PRO A 185 -23.60 0.40 -3.93
C PRO A 185 -23.31 1.09 -2.60
N GLN A 186 -23.51 2.40 -2.54
CA GLN A 186 -23.49 3.13 -1.28
C GLN A 186 -24.73 2.75 -0.47
N ALA A 187 -24.54 2.25 0.74
CA ALA A 187 -25.64 1.90 1.65
C ALA A 187 -26.36 3.15 2.19
#